data_9aa06fd693aa9f8c4b26bf77950f93fb
#
_entry.id   9aa06fd693aa9f8c4b26bf77950f93fb
#
_cell.length_a   1.000
_cell.length_b   1.000
_cell.length_c   1.000
_cell.angle_alpha   90.00
_cell.angle_beta   90.00
_cell.angle_gamma   90.00
#
_symmetry.space_group_name_H-M   'P 1'
#
loop_
_entity.id
_entity.type
_entity.pdbx_description
1 polymer ?
#
loop_
_entity_poly.entity_id
_entity_poly.type
_entity_poly.pdbx_seq_one_letter_code
_entity_poly.pdbx_strand_id
1 'polypeptide(L)'
;MLRWLEIGVLSAILSLGQGHFLSGSFNLTLYRHMPVLYQLDDYDLCLDNKAGTYCLVYVEILPNASSALWHQIDQVSQDSKHRFRHDRVFRGVCLENCKPSINNISEFEKEEILDKELISYYDKVHRRDETNSDRDLFYKDLVKGCLNHKFSEKFSLRTRSLIEYCVSASDKDLKLDLLDLTFYGILVVILFITLCSSFLDYRLRKMSSQKSEGFYREPLKDRIDFGLPPGQRLLTSFSVVRNYHRLVEPYYSDFSRDVSFFDGFRVIGVFAVILGHTLMVFMTVPIENPEFYEQFLFRFETSIFQNGSLVIQIFFVMSGFLLYVNFTKRQQIQPKTGTLECIAVYFRVFSYRYFRLLPSLLALILFNGTLLVRLQNGPFWRHLTEAERVFCRSNWWKNVFFVTNHMLEDSCSHQTWYLGADMQLFELFLIASQADKGNLHNTFSTCHCSTCYTDLRFRAGWYLPYSSGVGFYKL
;
A
#
# COMPACT_ATOMS: atom_id res chain seq x y z
N MET A 1 6.72 14.39 28.39
CA MET A 1 6.51 14.61 26.95
C MET A 1 7.75 15.10 26.25
N LEU A 2 8.40 16.20 26.69
CA LEU A 2 9.67 16.70 26.09
C LEU A 2 10.83 15.68 26.10
N ARG A 3 11.04 14.95 27.19
CA ARG A 3 12.07 13.88 27.27
C ARG A 3 11.87 12.73 26.27
N TRP A 4 10.64 12.48 25.86
CA TRP A 4 10.32 11.44 24.87
C TRP A 4 10.54 11.90 23.44
N LEU A 5 10.35 13.18 23.17
CA LEU A 5 10.75 13.81 21.90
C LEU A 5 12.28 13.80 21.75
N GLU A 6 13.02 14.12 22.84
CA GLU A 6 14.48 14.04 22.84
C GLU A 6 14.99 12.62 22.57
N ILE A 7 14.39 11.58 23.19
CA ILE A 7 14.80 10.19 22.95
C ILE A 7 14.43 9.74 21.54
N GLY A 8 13.30 10.17 21.00
CA GLY A 8 12.90 9.89 19.61
C GLY A 8 13.83 10.56 18.61
N VAL A 9 14.18 11.81 18.85
CA VAL A 9 15.12 12.57 18.02
C VAL A 9 16.56 12.00 18.17
N LEU A 10 17.00 11.65 19.37
CA LEU A 10 18.30 11.00 19.58
C LEU A 10 18.36 9.61 18.93
N SER A 11 17.29 8.82 19.01
CA SER A 11 17.23 7.53 18.33
C SER A 11 17.26 7.69 16.79
N ALA A 12 16.59 8.71 16.27
CA ALA A 12 16.65 9.07 14.85
C ALA A 12 18.04 9.55 14.43
N ILE A 13 18.68 10.40 15.24
CA ILE A 13 20.06 10.89 15.00
C ILE A 13 21.06 9.73 15.12
N LEU A 14 20.88 8.82 16.07
CA LEU A 14 21.73 7.64 16.22
C LEU A 14 21.54 6.64 15.08
N SER A 15 20.34 6.48 14.56
CA SER A 15 20.10 5.67 13.34
C SER A 15 20.66 6.33 12.09
N LEU A 16 20.68 7.66 12.03
CA LEU A 16 21.36 8.42 10.98
C LEU A 16 22.89 8.34 11.11
N GLY A 17 23.43 8.21 12.34
CA GLY A 17 24.86 8.08 12.61
C GLY A 17 25.41 6.67 12.41
N GLN A 18 24.57 5.62 12.34
CA GLN A 18 24.98 4.26 12.01
C GLN A 18 24.95 3.97 10.50
N GLY A 19 24.60 4.95 9.67
CA GLY A 19 24.89 4.88 8.25
C GLY A 19 26.41 4.76 8.08
N HIS A 20 26.92 3.53 8.06
CA HIS A 20 28.25 3.27 7.58
C HIS A 20 28.39 3.99 6.24
N PHE A 21 29.23 5.01 6.22
CA PHE A 21 29.78 5.59 5.01
C PHE A 21 30.60 4.50 4.30
N LEU A 22 29.94 3.48 3.80
CA LEU A 22 30.50 2.61 2.80
C LEU A 22 30.47 3.41 1.49
N SER A 23 31.46 4.29 1.35
CA SER A 23 31.96 4.76 0.07
C SER A 23 32.53 3.55 -0.70
N GLY A 24 31.69 2.52 -0.90
CA GLY A 24 31.95 1.49 -1.86
C GLY A 24 31.80 2.15 -3.23
N SER A 25 32.92 2.38 -3.91
CA SER A 25 32.88 2.89 -5.27
C SER A 25 31.99 1.99 -6.11
N PHE A 26 30.84 2.53 -6.52
CA PHE A 26 29.90 1.82 -7.39
C PHE A 26 30.61 1.56 -8.72
N ASN A 27 30.91 0.30 -9.01
CA ASN A 27 31.62 -0.07 -10.22
C ASN A 27 30.62 -0.27 -11.37
N LEU A 28 30.35 0.80 -12.10
CA LEU A 28 29.44 0.80 -13.24
C LEU A 28 29.82 -0.16 -14.35
N THR A 29 31.14 -0.36 -14.59
CA THR A 29 31.64 -1.30 -15.60
C THR A 29 31.26 -2.72 -15.22
N LEU A 30 31.38 -3.08 -13.96
CA LEU A 30 30.94 -4.37 -13.43
C LEU A 30 29.45 -4.59 -13.62
N TYR A 31 28.64 -3.58 -13.27
CA TYR A 31 27.18 -3.62 -13.37
C TYR A 31 26.71 -3.93 -14.80
N ARG A 32 27.35 -3.33 -15.81
CA ARG A 32 27.02 -3.52 -17.23
C ARG A 32 27.31 -4.93 -17.76
N HIS A 33 28.14 -5.72 -17.08
CA HIS A 33 28.43 -7.12 -17.45
C HIS A 33 27.46 -8.12 -16.82
N MET A 34 26.66 -7.70 -15.83
CA MET A 34 25.66 -8.58 -15.22
C MET A 34 24.43 -8.75 -16.12
N PRO A 35 23.67 -9.85 -15.97
CA PRO A 35 22.37 -9.97 -16.57
C PRO A 35 21.45 -8.83 -16.10
N VAL A 36 20.76 -8.17 -17.03
CA VAL A 36 19.78 -7.13 -16.69
C VAL A 36 18.67 -7.71 -15.85
N LEU A 37 18.16 -6.94 -14.88
CA LEU A 37 17.11 -7.39 -13.96
C LEU A 37 15.81 -7.73 -14.72
N TYR A 38 15.43 -6.89 -15.66
CA TYR A 38 14.22 -7.01 -16.45
C TYR A 38 14.58 -7.04 -17.94
N GLN A 39 14.12 -8.04 -18.64
CA GLN A 39 14.21 -8.12 -20.09
C GLN A 39 12.89 -8.68 -20.62
N LEU A 40 12.18 -7.86 -21.37
CA LEU A 40 10.85 -8.15 -21.88
C LEU A 40 10.89 -8.17 -23.39
N ASP A 41 10.41 -9.25 -24.00
CA ASP A 41 10.08 -9.27 -25.42
C ASP A 41 8.92 -8.31 -25.69
N ASP A 42 8.74 -7.88 -26.92
CA ASP A 42 7.63 -6.99 -27.29
C ASP A 42 6.29 -7.69 -27.07
N TYR A 43 5.53 -7.19 -26.09
CA TYR A 43 4.27 -7.77 -25.65
C TYR A 43 3.17 -7.64 -26.71
N ASP A 44 3.05 -6.45 -27.30
CA ASP A 44 1.98 -6.13 -28.25
C ASP A 44 2.25 -6.89 -29.56
N LEU A 45 3.48 -6.88 -30.05
CA LEU A 45 3.88 -7.62 -31.25
C LEU A 45 3.67 -9.13 -31.09
N CYS A 46 3.93 -9.67 -29.89
CA CYS A 46 3.70 -11.08 -29.60
C CYS A 46 2.23 -11.46 -29.68
N LEU A 47 1.35 -10.64 -29.13
CA LEU A 47 -0.10 -10.90 -29.05
C LEU A 47 -0.87 -10.47 -30.31
N ASP A 48 -0.30 -9.67 -31.19
CA ASP A 48 -0.88 -9.37 -32.52
C ASP A 48 -0.96 -10.64 -33.38
N ASN A 49 -0.07 -11.58 -33.16
CA ASN A 49 -0.17 -12.90 -33.76
C ASN A 49 -1.25 -13.75 -33.07
N LYS A 50 -2.27 -14.21 -33.82
CA LYS A 50 -3.40 -15.01 -33.27
C LYS A 50 -2.98 -16.27 -32.50
N ALA A 51 -1.81 -16.81 -32.76
CA ALA A 51 -1.22 -17.96 -32.07
C ALA A 51 -0.19 -17.53 -31.01
N GLY A 52 0.05 -16.22 -30.86
CA GLY A 52 1.02 -15.67 -29.94
C GLY A 52 0.69 -15.97 -28.49
N THR A 53 1.69 -16.38 -27.74
CA THR A 53 1.60 -16.57 -26.29
C THR A 53 2.79 -15.91 -25.62
N TYR A 54 2.50 -15.02 -24.69
CA TYR A 54 3.49 -14.28 -23.92
C TYR A 54 3.49 -14.77 -22.48
N CYS A 55 4.67 -15.14 -21.96
CA CYS A 55 4.84 -15.61 -20.60
C CYS A 55 5.74 -14.67 -19.80
N LEU A 56 5.32 -14.29 -18.60
CA LEU A 56 6.18 -13.66 -17.60
C LEU A 56 6.83 -14.74 -16.75
N VAL A 57 8.16 -14.70 -16.67
CA VAL A 57 8.97 -15.75 -16.07
C VAL A 57 9.91 -15.16 -15.04
N TYR A 58 9.84 -15.69 -13.84
CA TYR A 58 10.83 -15.48 -12.81
C TYR A 58 12.01 -16.42 -13.02
N VAL A 59 13.22 -15.88 -12.98
CA VAL A 59 14.45 -16.64 -13.28
C VAL A 59 15.44 -16.42 -12.13
N GLU A 60 15.85 -17.51 -11.52
CA GLU A 60 16.90 -17.55 -10.51
C GLU A 60 18.19 -18.06 -11.14
N ILE A 61 19.29 -17.32 -10.96
CA ILE A 61 20.61 -17.70 -11.45
C ILE A 61 21.24 -18.65 -10.44
N LEU A 62 21.65 -19.84 -10.91
CA LEU A 62 22.21 -20.86 -10.04
C LEU A 62 23.67 -20.57 -9.67
N PRO A 63 24.08 -20.88 -8.45
CA PRO A 63 25.47 -20.74 -8.01
C PRO A 63 26.44 -21.49 -8.90
N ASN A 64 27.54 -20.81 -9.28
CA ASN A 64 28.64 -21.43 -10.02
C ASN A 64 29.98 -20.95 -9.44
N ALA A 65 30.58 -21.80 -8.59
CA ALA A 65 31.83 -21.49 -7.90
C ALA A 65 33.02 -21.21 -8.83
N SER A 66 32.98 -21.68 -10.09
CA SER A 66 34.03 -21.42 -11.07
C SER A 66 33.86 -20.14 -11.87
N SER A 67 32.71 -19.46 -11.74
CA SER A 67 32.39 -18.26 -12.50
C SER A 67 32.72 -16.99 -11.72
N ALA A 68 33.64 -16.19 -12.24
CA ALA A 68 33.93 -14.87 -11.67
C ALA A 68 32.70 -13.93 -11.71
N LEU A 69 31.86 -14.06 -12.75
CA LEU A 69 30.63 -13.30 -12.88
C LEU A 69 29.62 -13.68 -11.78
N TRP A 70 29.50 -14.98 -11.46
CA TRP A 70 28.62 -15.42 -10.37
C TRP A 70 29.03 -14.80 -9.03
N HIS A 71 30.34 -14.83 -8.69
CA HIS A 71 30.81 -14.24 -7.44
C HIS A 71 30.47 -12.76 -7.33
N GLN A 72 30.50 -12.04 -8.43
CA GLN A 72 30.12 -10.63 -8.47
C GLN A 72 28.61 -10.43 -8.27
N ILE A 73 27.80 -11.24 -8.95
CA ILE A 73 26.33 -11.23 -8.78
C ILE A 73 25.97 -11.53 -7.32
N ASP A 74 26.55 -12.55 -6.73
CA ASP A 74 26.31 -12.94 -5.34
C ASP A 74 26.70 -11.82 -4.36
N GLN A 75 27.88 -11.25 -4.52
CA GLN A 75 28.37 -10.14 -3.67
C GLN A 75 27.44 -8.92 -3.72
N VAL A 76 26.93 -8.56 -4.91
CA VAL A 76 25.99 -7.43 -5.06
C VAL A 76 24.62 -7.78 -4.45
N SER A 77 24.17 -9.00 -4.63
CA SER A 77 22.87 -9.48 -4.16
C SER A 77 22.77 -9.63 -2.64
N GLN A 78 23.90 -9.74 -1.94
CA GLN A 78 23.94 -9.81 -0.46
C GLN A 78 23.55 -8.48 0.22
N ASP A 79 23.77 -7.34 -0.43
CA ASP A 79 23.35 -6.02 0.09
C ASP A 79 21.89 -5.70 -0.30
N SER A 80 20.97 -6.49 0.20
CA SER A 80 19.54 -6.36 -0.12
C SER A 80 18.88 -5.07 0.41
N LYS A 81 19.57 -4.26 1.22
CA LYS A 81 19.04 -2.99 1.73
C LYS A 81 19.12 -1.85 0.71
N HIS A 82 20.15 -1.85 -0.10
CA HIS A 82 20.46 -0.74 -0.99
C HIS A 82 20.53 -1.17 -2.46
N ARG A 83 20.46 -2.49 -2.73
CA ARG A 83 20.62 -3.05 -4.08
C ARG A 83 19.54 -4.06 -4.39
N PHE A 84 19.25 -4.18 -5.66
CA PHE A 84 18.40 -5.26 -6.14
C PHE A 84 19.09 -6.62 -6.02
N ARG A 85 18.30 -7.68 -5.99
CA ARG A 85 18.77 -9.05 -6.06
C ARG A 85 19.11 -9.37 -7.52
N HIS A 86 20.40 -9.26 -7.88
CA HIS A 86 20.89 -9.54 -9.25
C HIS A 86 20.98 -11.02 -9.59
N ASP A 87 20.84 -11.89 -8.60
CA ASP A 87 20.69 -13.34 -8.76
C ASP A 87 19.27 -13.73 -9.17
N ARG A 88 18.32 -12.80 -9.14
CA ARG A 88 16.90 -12.99 -9.46
C ARG A 88 16.47 -11.98 -10.49
N VAL A 89 16.00 -12.46 -11.63
CA VAL A 89 15.68 -11.61 -12.78
C VAL A 89 14.33 -12.00 -13.38
N PHE A 90 13.67 -11.06 -14.00
CA PHE A 90 12.42 -11.31 -14.72
C PHE A 90 12.63 -11.31 -16.22
N ARG A 91 11.94 -12.21 -16.91
CA ARG A 91 11.93 -12.34 -18.35
C ARG A 91 10.51 -12.38 -18.89
N GLY A 92 10.20 -11.46 -19.79
CA GLY A 92 8.99 -11.56 -20.60
C GLY A 92 9.34 -12.25 -21.91
N VAL A 93 8.73 -13.40 -22.15
CA VAL A 93 9.11 -14.28 -23.26
C VAL A 93 7.93 -14.51 -24.19
N CYS A 94 8.09 -14.12 -25.45
CA CYS A 94 7.21 -14.58 -26.52
C CYS A 94 7.62 -16.02 -26.91
N LEU A 95 6.71 -16.98 -26.75
CA LEU A 95 7.02 -18.40 -26.98
C LEU A 95 7.46 -18.70 -28.39
N GLU A 96 7.04 -17.91 -29.36
CA GLU A 96 7.48 -18.08 -30.76
C GLU A 96 9.00 -17.88 -30.93
N ASN A 97 9.58 -16.97 -30.14
CA ASN A 97 11.01 -16.69 -30.12
C ASN A 97 11.83 -17.83 -29.48
N CYS A 98 11.17 -18.74 -28.76
CA CYS A 98 11.81 -19.87 -28.10
C CYS A 98 11.82 -21.16 -28.95
N LYS A 99 10.89 -21.33 -29.90
CA LYS A 99 10.76 -22.53 -30.72
C LYS A 99 12.03 -22.94 -31.48
N PRO A 100 12.83 -22.02 -32.04
CA PRO A 100 14.05 -22.38 -32.75
C PRO A 100 15.16 -22.98 -31.89
N SER A 101 15.17 -22.64 -30.59
CA SER A 101 16.25 -23.05 -29.67
C SER A 101 16.13 -24.50 -29.17
N ILE A 102 15.00 -25.19 -29.42
CA ILE A 102 14.70 -26.49 -28.83
C ILE A 102 15.36 -27.66 -29.56
N ASN A 103 15.67 -27.53 -30.86
CA ASN A 103 16.20 -28.64 -31.67
C ASN A 103 17.58 -29.17 -31.20
N ASN A 104 18.20 -28.49 -30.19
CA ASN A 104 19.53 -28.84 -29.67
C ASN A 104 19.54 -29.16 -28.15
N ILE A 105 18.37 -29.34 -27.51
CA ILE A 105 18.34 -29.55 -26.05
C ILE A 105 18.40 -31.05 -25.75
N SER A 106 19.60 -31.53 -25.37
CA SER A 106 19.79 -32.84 -24.72
C SER A 106 19.19 -32.82 -23.30
N GLU A 107 18.65 -33.98 -22.94
CA GLU A 107 18.03 -34.36 -21.67
C GLU A 107 18.45 -33.54 -20.44
N PHE A 108 17.53 -32.72 -19.90
CA PHE A 108 17.79 -31.89 -18.74
C PHE A 108 17.73 -32.73 -17.47
N GLU A 109 18.81 -32.63 -16.66
CA GLU A 109 18.96 -33.22 -15.34
C GLU A 109 17.81 -32.88 -14.40
N LYS A 110 17.55 -33.81 -13.48
CA LYS A 110 16.50 -33.82 -12.47
C LYS A 110 16.29 -32.45 -11.78
N GLU A 111 15.06 -32.13 -11.65
CA GLU A 111 14.48 -30.95 -11.03
C GLU A 111 15.04 -30.69 -9.63
N GLU A 112 15.93 -29.73 -9.50
CA GLU A 112 16.34 -29.19 -8.22
C GLU A 112 15.19 -28.30 -7.69
N ILE A 113 14.81 -28.52 -6.46
CA ILE A 113 13.59 -27.96 -5.88
C ILE A 113 13.72 -26.44 -5.74
N LEU A 114 12.92 -25.68 -6.48
CA LEU A 114 12.71 -24.24 -6.24
C LEU A 114 12.16 -24.03 -4.82
N ASP A 115 12.43 -22.89 -4.24
CA ASP A 115 11.91 -22.53 -2.91
C ASP A 115 10.40 -22.83 -2.84
N LYS A 116 10.01 -23.71 -1.91
CA LYS A 116 8.61 -24.14 -1.77
C LYS A 116 7.68 -22.99 -1.40
N GLU A 117 8.19 -21.98 -0.66
CA GLU A 117 7.42 -20.81 -0.28
C GLU A 117 7.09 -19.97 -1.52
N LEU A 118 8.06 -19.82 -2.43
CA LEU A 118 7.90 -19.08 -3.68
C LEU A 118 6.86 -19.74 -4.59
N ILE A 119 6.98 -21.05 -4.78
CA ILE A 119 6.01 -21.83 -5.59
C ILE A 119 4.62 -21.69 -4.98
N SER A 120 4.50 -21.84 -3.64
CA SER A 120 3.22 -21.71 -2.94
C SER A 120 2.60 -20.31 -3.11
N TYR A 121 3.42 -19.26 -3.10
CA TYR A 121 2.95 -17.88 -3.34
C TYR A 121 2.39 -17.73 -4.74
N TYR A 122 3.12 -18.14 -5.77
CA TYR A 122 2.66 -18.01 -7.16
C TYR A 122 1.42 -18.87 -7.43
N ASP A 123 1.36 -20.06 -6.88
CA ASP A 123 0.18 -20.92 -6.97
C ASP A 123 -1.06 -20.27 -6.33
N LYS A 124 -0.87 -19.59 -5.22
CA LYS A 124 -1.96 -18.89 -4.53
C LYS A 124 -2.46 -17.67 -5.31
N VAL A 125 -1.57 -16.95 -5.97
CA VAL A 125 -1.89 -15.69 -6.66
C VAL A 125 -2.38 -15.93 -8.09
N HIS A 126 -1.71 -16.79 -8.85
CA HIS A 126 -1.92 -16.88 -10.31
C HIS A 126 -2.66 -18.14 -10.78
N ARG A 127 -2.65 -19.24 -10.03
CA ARG A 127 -3.24 -20.53 -10.46
C ARG A 127 -4.70 -20.75 -10.06
N ARG A 128 -5.44 -19.72 -9.71
CA ARG A 128 -6.88 -19.89 -9.40
C ARG A 128 -7.78 -20.20 -10.61
N ASP A 129 -7.31 -19.91 -11.83
CA ASP A 129 -7.98 -20.34 -13.06
C ASP A 129 -7.39 -21.68 -13.52
N GLU A 130 -8.15 -22.78 -13.44
CA GLU A 130 -7.76 -24.13 -13.89
C GLU A 130 -7.20 -24.13 -15.32
N THR A 131 -7.71 -23.25 -16.19
CA THR A 131 -7.27 -23.12 -17.57
C THR A 131 -5.84 -22.56 -17.74
N ASN A 132 -5.33 -21.79 -16.79
CA ASN A 132 -3.96 -21.26 -16.83
C ASN A 132 -2.96 -22.28 -16.29
N SER A 133 -3.33 -23.07 -15.29
CA SER A 133 -2.46 -24.10 -14.71
C SER A 133 -1.99 -25.13 -15.73
N ASP A 134 -2.90 -25.60 -16.60
CA ASP A 134 -2.56 -26.59 -17.63
C ASP A 134 -1.65 -26.00 -18.72
N ARG A 135 -1.86 -24.75 -19.09
CA ARG A 135 -1.00 -24.06 -20.07
C ARG A 135 0.40 -23.79 -19.52
N ASP A 136 0.50 -23.33 -18.28
CA ASP A 136 1.79 -23.04 -17.64
C ASP A 136 2.62 -24.32 -17.52
N LEU A 137 1.98 -25.44 -17.19
CA LEU A 137 2.62 -26.75 -17.16
C LEU A 137 3.09 -27.20 -18.56
N PHE A 138 2.28 -26.97 -19.60
CA PHE A 138 2.62 -27.33 -20.96
C PHE A 138 3.83 -26.56 -21.52
N TYR A 139 3.96 -25.28 -21.18
CA TYR A 139 5.06 -24.45 -21.67
C TYR A 139 6.31 -24.46 -20.76
N LYS A 140 6.22 -25.09 -19.59
CA LYS A 140 7.29 -25.10 -18.58
C LYS A 140 8.63 -25.55 -19.15
N ASP A 141 8.67 -26.70 -19.80
CA ASP A 141 9.91 -27.27 -20.33
C ASP A 141 10.47 -26.45 -21.48
N LEU A 142 9.60 -25.91 -22.34
CA LEU A 142 9.96 -25.04 -23.43
C LEU A 142 10.66 -23.78 -22.96
N VAL A 143 10.06 -23.10 -22.01
CA VAL A 143 10.58 -21.85 -21.45
C VAL A 143 11.87 -22.08 -20.67
N LYS A 144 11.92 -23.16 -19.85
CA LYS A 144 13.12 -23.55 -19.10
C LYS A 144 14.31 -23.82 -20.04
N GLY A 145 14.09 -24.60 -21.08
CA GLY A 145 15.12 -24.89 -22.05
C GLY A 145 15.63 -23.67 -22.81
N CYS A 146 14.70 -22.82 -23.27
CA CYS A 146 15.00 -21.59 -23.98
C CYS A 146 15.85 -20.63 -23.12
N LEU A 147 15.42 -20.38 -21.88
CA LEU A 147 16.12 -19.46 -20.99
C LEU A 147 17.48 -19.97 -20.55
N ASN A 148 17.59 -21.25 -20.19
CA ASN A 148 18.88 -21.86 -19.89
C ASN A 148 19.88 -21.79 -21.07
N HIS A 149 19.40 -22.01 -22.27
CA HIS A 149 20.25 -21.87 -23.47
C HIS A 149 20.74 -20.42 -23.59
N LYS A 150 19.84 -19.44 -23.57
CA LYS A 150 20.19 -18.01 -23.68
C LYS A 150 21.17 -17.55 -22.58
N PHE A 151 20.99 -18.01 -21.34
CA PHE A 151 21.89 -17.68 -20.25
C PHE A 151 23.22 -18.39 -20.29
N SER A 152 23.23 -19.65 -20.70
CA SER A 152 24.46 -20.43 -20.89
C SER A 152 25.32 -19.86 -22.01
N GLU A 153 24.72 -19.50 -23.14
CA GLU A 153 25.42 -18.93 -24.30
C GLU A 153 26.03 -17.55 -23.97
N LYS A 154 25.24 -16.67 -23.33
CA LYS A 154 25.67 -15.27 -23.13
C LYS A 154 26.53 -15.08 -21.89
N PHE A 155 26.23 -15.79 -20.79
CA PHE A 155 26.85 -15.57 -19.49
C PHE A 155 27.59 -16.80 -18.92
N SER A 156 27.50 -17.96 -19.57
CA SER A 156 28.03 -19.25 -19.07
C SER A 156 27.48 -19.61 -17.68
N LEU A 157 26.23 -19.23 -17.41
CA LEU A 157 25.51 -19.45 -16.15
C LEU A 157 24.29 -20.34 -16.40
N ARG A 158 23.95 -21.16 -15.40
CA ARG A 158 22.71 -21.96 -15.40
C ARG A 158 21.62 -21.19 -14.66
N THR A 159 20.38 -21.44 -15.05
CA THR A 159 19.23 -20.77 -14.45
C THR A 159 18.14 -21.77 -14.12
N ARG A 160 17.35 -21.41 -13.12
CA ARG A 160 16.09 -22.04 -12.76
C ARG A 160 14.97 -21.06 -13.07
N SER A 161 13.93 -21.50 -13.74
CA SER A 161 12.84 -20.63 -14.17
C SER A 161 11.49 -21.12 -13.63
N LEU A 162 10.66 -20.17 -13.24
CA LEU A 162 9.27 -20.37 -12.84
C LEU A 162 8.39 -19.46 -13.68
N ILE A 163 7.44 -20.04 -14.41
CA ILE A 163 6.43 -19.25 -15.13
C ILE A 163 5.47 -18.68 -14.07
N GLU A 164 5.33 -17.39 -14.08
CA GLU A 164 4.37 -16.71 -13.22
C GLU A 164 2.97 -16.78 -13.83
N TYR A 165 2.84 -16.38 -15.09
CA TYR A 165 1.63 -16.56 -15.89
C TYR A 165 1.95 -16.44 -17.38
N CYS A 166 1.07 -17.00 -18.19
CA CYS A 166 1.06 -16.82 -19.64
C CYS A 166 -0.23 -16.20 -20.12
N VAL A 167 -0.14 -15.31 -21.10
CA VAL A 167 -1.28 -14.68 -21.77
C VAL A 167 -1.23 -15.05 -23.25
N SER A 168 -2.32 -15.54 -23.80
CA SER A 168 -2.45 -15.85 -25.23
C SER A 168 -3.32 -14.78 -25.92
N ALA A 169 -3.04 -14.52 -27.17
CA ALA A 169 -3.85 -13.66 -28.03
C ALA A 169 -5.32 -14.08 -28.09
N SER A 170 -5.61 -15.36 -27.84
CA SER A 170 -6.98 -15.89 -27.77
C SER A 170 -7.65 -15.76 -26.40
N ASP A 171 -6.90 -15.30 -25.38
CA ASP A 171 -7.47 -15.15 -24.04
C ASP A 171 -8.47 -14.01 -24.05
N LYS A 172 -9.68 -14.34 -23.64
CA LYS A 172 -10.71 -13.33 -23.40
C LYS A 172 -10.36 -12.57 -22.13
N ASP A 173 -10.74 -11.30 -22.10
CA ASP A 173 -10.66 -10.48 -20.89
C ASP A 173 -11.18 -11.25 -19.67
N LEU A 174 -10.63 -10.95 -18.50
CA LEU A 174 -11.09 -11.51 -17.23
C LEU A 174 -12.61 -11.42 -17.13
N LYS A 175 -13.28 -12.57 -16.98
CA LYS A 175 -14.74 -12.61 -16.85
C LYS A 175 -15.18 -11.77 -15.65
N LEU A 176 -16.24 -10.99 -15.86
CA LEU A 176 -16.91 -10.26 -14.76
C LEU A 176 -17.60 -11.25 -13.85
N ASP A 177 -17.29 -11.20 -12.58
CA ASP A 177 -18.01 -11.98 -11.56
C ASP A 177 -19.05 -11.12 -10.81
N LEU A 178 -19.77 -11.75 -9.89
CA LEU A 178 -20.83 -11.10 -9.12
C LEU A 178 -20.28 -9.95 -8.26
N LEU A 179 -19.08 -10.08 -7.71
CA LEU A 179 -18.46 -9.04 -6.88
C LEU A 179 -18.09 -7.81 -7.73
N ASP A 180 -17.54 -8.03 -8.93
CA ASP A 180 -17.25 -6.96 -9.88
C ASP A 180 -18.53 -6.19 -10.22
N LEU A 181 -19.59 -6.92 -10.55
CA LEU A 181 -20.89 -6.34 -10.93
C LEU A 181 -21.53 -5.56 -9.77
N THR A 182 -21.45 -6.09 -8.55
CA THR A 182 -21.96 -5.39 -7.36
C THR A 182 -21.19 -4.09 -7.10
N PHE A 183 -19.86 -4.09 -7.27
CA PHE A 183 -19.07 -2.88 -7.10
C PHE A 183 -19.42 -1.81 -8.15
N TYR A 184 -19.54 -2.19 -9.42
CA TYR A 184 -20.01 -1.26 -10.46
C TYR A 184 -21.40 -0.72 -10.16
N GLY A 185 -22.31 -1.58 -9.70
CA GLY A 185 -23.65 -1.15 -9.27
C GLY A 185 -23.60 -0.12 -8.15
N ILE A 186 -22.77 -0.34 -7.12
CA ILE A 186 -22.57 0.63 -6.03
C ILE A 186 -22.03 1.96 -6.56
N LEU A 187 -21.05 1.96 -7.46
CA LEU A 187 -20.52 3.18 -8.06
C LEU A 187 -21.60 3.97 -8.83
N VAL A 188 -22.40 3.27 -9.63
CA VAL A 188 -23.51 3.89 -10.37
C VAL A 188 -24.54 4.50 -9.40
N VAL A 189 -24.90 3.81 -8.33
CA VAL A 189 -25.83 4.30 -7.31
C VAL A 189 -25.29 5.53 -6.61
N ILE A 190 -24.01 5.52 -6.20
CA ILE A 190 -23.37 6.68 -5.57
C ILE A 190 -23.34 7.88 -6.54
N LEU A 191 -23.00 7.67 -7.80
CA LEU A 191 -23.01 8.70 -8.81
C LEU A 191 -24.41 9.29 -9.00
N PHE A 192 -25.42 8.44 -9.11
CA PHE A 192 -26.83 8.86 -9.25
C PHE A 192 -27.29 9.68 -8.04
N ILE A 193 -27.03 9.21 -6.81
CA ILE A 193 -27.35 9.96 -5.57
C ILE A 193 -26.65 11.31 -5.56
N THR A 194 -25.38 11.35 -5.95
CA THR A 194 -24.57 12.59 -5.98
C THR A 194 -25.13 13.61 -6.98
N LEU A 195 -25.51 13.14 -8.18
CA LEU A 195 -26.13 13.98 -9.21
C LEU A 195 -27.50 14.50 -8.77
N CYS A 196 -28.36 13.63 -8.24
CA CYS A 196 -29.67 14.01 -7.73
C CYS A 196 -29.57 15.01 -6.56
N SER A 197 -28.68 14.75 -5.62
CA SER A 197 -28.42 15.61 -4.47
C SER A 197 -27.90 16.99 -4.90
N SER A 198 -27.00 17.03 -5.86
CA SER A 198 -26.45 18.28 -6.39
C SER A 198 -27.50 19.09 -7.16
N PHE A 199 -28.32 18.41 -7.94
CA PHE A 199 -29.44 19.06 -8.66
C PHE A 199 -30.48 19.64 -7.70
N LEU A 200 -30.87 18.89 -6.65
CA LEU A 200 -31.80 19.38 -5.61
C LEU A 200 -31.21 20.58 -4.89
N ASP A 201 -29.94 20.53 -4.49
CA ASP A 201 -29.28 21.64 -3.82
C ASP A 201 -29.23 22.89 -4.70
N TYR A 202 -28.93 22.73 -5.98
CA TYR A 202 -28.98 23.82 -6.97
C TYR A 202 -30.39 24.45 -7.06
N ARG A 203 -31.43 23.63 -7.14
CA ARG A 203 -32.82 24.09 -7.16
C ARG A 203 -33.19 24.85 -5.89
N LEU A 204 -32.85 24.32 -4.72
CA LEU A 204 -33.14 24.96 -3.42
C LEU A 204 -32.43 26.31 -3.28
N ARG A 205 -31.20 26.41 -3.72
CA ARG A 205 -30.42 27.66 -3.71
C ARG A 205 -31.03 28.70 -4.64
N LYS A 206 -31.44 28.31 -5.83
CA LYS A 206 -32.09 29.20 -6.79
C LYS A 206 -33.42 29.77 -6.24
N MET A 207 -34.22 28.93 -5.59
CA MET A 207 -35.48 29.39 -4.94
C MET A 207 -35.22 30.31 -3.75
N SER A 208 -34.17 30.05 -2.98
CA SER A 208 -33.80 30.89 -1.83
C SER A 208 -33.24 32.24 -2.27
N SER A 209 -32.44 32.28 -3.35
CA SER A 209 -31.90 33.53 -3.90
C SER A 209 -32.98 34.48 -4.41
N GLN A 210 -34.07 33.95 -4.95
CA GLN A 210 -35.21 34.76 -5.40
C GLN A 210 -36.02 35.37 -4.24
N LYS A 211 -35.92 34.81 -3.02
CA LYS A 211 -36.62 35.35 -1.84
C LYS A 211 -35.83 36.36 -1.03
N SER A 212 -34.54 36.54 -1.26
CA SER A 212 -33.67 37.36 -0.41
C SER A 212 -33.01 38.52 -1.18
N GLU A 213 -33.78 39.33 -1.87
CA GLU A 213 -33.34 40.64 -2.36
C GLU A 213 -33.33 41.68 -1.22
N GLY A 214 -32.73 41.43 -0.08
CA GLY A 214 -32.78 42.48 0.93
C GLY A 214 -32.05 42.23 2.24
N PHE A 215 -31.20 41.27 2.42
CA PHE A 215 -30.58 41.13 3.74
C PHE A 215 -29.05 40.83 3.70
N TYR A 216 -28.33 41.55 4.57
CA TYR A 216 -26.90 41.60 4.81
C TYR A 216 -26.14 40.28 4.72
N ARG A 217 -24.82 40.39 4.34
CA ARG A 217 -23.81 39.34 4.29
C ARG A 217 -23.61 38.62 5.63
N GLU A 218 -24.43 37.63 5.95
CA GLU A 218 -24.10 36.64 6.97
C GLU A 218 -23.11 35.59 6.42
N PRO A 219 -22.25 34.98 7.28
CA PRO A 219 -21.31 33.95 6.87
C PRO A 219 -22.03 32.81 6.16
N LEU A 220 -21.42 32.29 5.10
CA LEU A 220 -22.00 31.32 4.17
C LEU A 220 -22.52 30.03 4.86
N LYS A 221 -21.95 29.69 5.99
CA LYS A 221 -22.28 28.48 6.79
C LYS A 221 -23.70 28.49 7.32
N ASP A 222 -24.13 29.62 7.88
CA ASP A 222 -25.46 29.77 8.44
C ASP A 222 -26.53 29.83 7.35
N ARG A 223 -26.17 30.30 6.13
CA ARG A 223 -27.07 30.31 4.98
C ARG A 223 -27.31 28.94 4.34
N ILE A 224 -26.32 28.03 4.43
CA ILE A 224 -26.40 26.74 3.72
C ILE A 224 -27.20 25.72 4.54
N ASP A 225 -27.10 25.74 5.85
CA ASP A 225 -27.71 24.74 6.75
C ASP A 225 -28.88 25.26 7.57
N PHE A 226 -29.04 26.58 7.71
CA PHE A 226 -30.13 27.19 8.48
C PHE A 226 -31.46 27.15 7.71
N GLY A 227 -32.47 26.52 8.33
CA GLY A 227 -33.84 26.51 7.83
C GLY A 227 -34.24 25.34 6.96
N LEU A 228 -33.30 24.44 6.57
CA LEU A 228 -33.71 23.22 5.85
C LEU A 228 -34.26 22.18 6.82
N PRO A 229 -35.43 21.59 6.54
CA PRO A 229 -35.95 20.48 7.32
C PRO A 229 -35.00 19.27 7.27
N PRO A 230 -34.98 18.40 8.29
CA PRO A 230 -34.03 17.29 8.41
C PRO A 230 -33.97 16.39 7.17
N GLY A 231 -35.12 16.15 6.51
CA GLY A 231 -35.17 15.35 5.26
C GLY A 231 -34.42 16.02 4.11
N GLN A 232 -34.55 17.33 3.93
CA GLN A 232 -33.82 18.05 2.86
C GLN A 232 -32.32 18.14 3.17
N ARG A 233 -31.90 18.23 4.43
CA ARG A 233 -30.49 18.18 4.82
C ARG A 233 -29.87 16.82 4.46
N LEU A 234 -30.60 15.74 4.68
CA LEU A 234 -30.16 14.40 4.30
C LEU A 234 -30.04 14.26 2.78
N LEU A 235 -31.06 14.69 2.04
CA LEU A 235 -31.09 14.62 0.58
C LEU A 235 -29.99 15.46 -0.07
N THR A 236 -29.59 16.57 0.53
CA THR A 236 -28.52 17.44 0.00
C THR A 236 -27.14 17.14 0.58
N SER A 237 -27.01 16.11 1.42
CA SER A 237 -25.72 15.76 2.05
C SER A 237 -24.65 15.29 1.05
N PHE A 238 -25.06 14.73 -0.07
CA PHE A 238 -24.17 14.28 -1.15
C PHE A 238 -23.96 15.35 -2.24
N SER A 239 -24.46 16.56 -2.06
CA SER A 239 -24.24 17.65 -3.03
C SER A 239 -22.77 18.02 -3.12
N VAL A 240 -22.20 17.95 -4.34
CA VAL A 240 -20.80 18.32 -4.63
C VAL A 240 -20.57 19.79 -4.28
N VAL A 241 -21.48 20.67 -4.70
CA VAL A 241 -21.36 22.12 -4.48
C VAL A 241 -21.36 22.47 -3.00
N ARG A 242 -22.27 21.86 -2.23
CA ARG A 242 -22.35 22.06 -0.77
C ARG A 242 -21.09 21.56 -0.06
N ASN A 243 -20.64 20.36 -0.40
CA ASN A 243 -19.46 19.78 0.21
C ASN A 243 -18.18 20.52 -0.19
N TYR A 244 -18.09 21.04 -1.42
CA TYR A 244 -17.00 21.90 -1.83
C TYR A 244 -16.93 23.18 -0.97
N HIS A 245 -18.06 23.86 -0.79
CA HIS A 245 -18.11 25.06 0.06
C HIS A 245 -17.71 24.76 1.51
N ARG A 246 -18.17 23.63 2.06
CA ARG A 246 -17.76 23.20 3.42
C ARG A 246 -16.26 22.93 3.53
N LEU A 247 -15.65 22.42 2.46
CA LEU A 247 -14.22 22.11 2.41
C LEU A 247 -13.35 23.37 2.36
N VAL A 248 -13.80 24.37 1.60
CA VAL A 248 -13.05 25.63 1.36
C VAL A 248 -13.33 26.69 2.43
N GLU A 249 -14.33 26.48 3.27
CA GLU A 249 -14.77 27.45 4.27
C GLU A 249 -13.69 27.72 5.33
N PRO A 250 -13.39 29.00 5.62
CA PRO A 250 -12.37 29.33 6.61
C PRO A 250 -12.78 28.92 8.03
N TYR A 251 -11.80 28.72 8.90
CA TYR A 251 -12.02 28.35 10.31
C TYR A 251 -12.67 29.49 11.10
N TYR A 252 -13.80 29.24 11.73
CA TYR A 252 -14.56 30.22 12.50
C TYR A 252 -14.27 30.22 13.99
N SER A 253 -13.81 29.07 14.55
CA SER A 253 -13.49 29.02 15.97
C SER A 253 -12.02 29.39 16.21
N ASP A 254 -11.77 30.16 17.30
CA ASP A 254 -10.42 30.54 17.71
C ASP A 254 -9.52 29.32 17.85
N PHE A 255 -10.06 28.26 18.45
CA PHE A 255 -9.31 27.00 18.58
C PHE A 255 -8.96 26.36 17.23
N SER A 256 -9.88 26.33 16.27
CA SER A 256 -9.60 25.77 14.94
C SER A 256 -8.52 26.57 14.24
N ARG A 257 -8.48 27.89 14.46
CA ARG A 257 -7.44 28.78 13.93
C ARG A 257 -6.09 28.53 14.60
N ASP A 258 -6.06 28.35 15.93
CA ASP A 258 -4.84 28.09 16.70
C ASP A 258 -4.17 26.76 16.30
N VAL A 259 -4.95 25.76 15.89
CA VAL A 259 -4.44 24.43 15.46
C VAL A 259 -4.34 24.29 13.96
N SER A 260 -4.61 25.35 13.19
CA SER A 260 -4.59 25.29 11.71
C SER A 260 -3.22 24.97 11.11
N PHE A 261 -2.13 25.23 11.86
CA PHE A 261 -0.77 24.85 11.45
C PHE A 261 -0.63 23.33 11.26
N PHE A 262 -1.43 22.50 11.93
CA PHE A 262 -1.43 21.05 11.69
C PHE A 262 -1.86 20.67 10.27
N ASP A 263 -2.68 21.51 9.62
CA ASP A 263 -3.09 21.23 8.24
C ASP A 263 -1.90 21.41 7.28
N GLY A 264 -1.00 22.35 7.57
CA GLY A 264 0.27 22.48 6.85
C GLY A 264 1.13 21.21 7.00
N PHE A 265 1.28 20.69 8.22
CA PHE A 265 2.01 19.43 8.46
C PHE A 265 1.35 18.23 7.78
N ARG A 266 0.01 18.17 7.75
CA ARG A 266 -0.70 17.12 7.01
C ARG A 266 -0.41 17.17 5.51
N VAL A 267 -0.45 18.35 4.91
CA VAL A 267 -0.17 18.51 3.48
C VAL A 267 1.25 18.07 3.16
N ILE A 268 2.24 18.56 3.90
CA ILE A 268 3.65 18.17 3.71
C ILE A 268 3.81 16.65 3.92
N GLY A 269 3.22 16.12 4.98
CA GLY A 269 3.27 14.70 5.30
C GLY A 269 2.63 13.82 4.21
N VAL A 270 1.49 14.23 3.65
CA VAL A 270 0.84 13.50 2.54
C VAL A 270 1.72 13.50 1.29
N PHE A 271 2.34 14.64 0.94
CA PHE A 271 3.29 14.69 -0.18
C PHE A 271 4.49 13.75 0.05
N ALA A 272 5.05 13.75 1.26
CA ALA A 272 6.15 12.86 1.60
C ALA A 272 5.75 11.37 1.53
N VAL A 273 4.53 11.03 1.98
CA VAL A 273 3.99 9.67 1.89
C VAL A 273 3.77 9.25 0.44
N ILE A 274 3.17 10.09 -0.39
CA ILE A 274 2.97 9.82 -1.82
C ILE A 274 4.32 9.58 -2.49
N LEU A 275 5.30 10.45 -2.26
CA LEU A 275 6.63 10.31 -2.83
C LEU A 275 7.31 9.02 -2.37
N GLY A 276 7.23 8.68 -1.07
CA GLY A 276 7.78 7.45 -0.51
C GLY A 276 7.15 6.20 -1.15
N HIS A 277 5.83 6.16 -1.29
CA HIS A 277 5.15 5.04 -1.96
C HIS A 277 5.46 4.97 -3.45
N THR A 278 5.60 6.10 -4.14
CA THR A 278 6.03 6.12 -5.55
C THR A 278 7.43 5.52 -5.70
N LEU A 279 8.36 5.88 -4.82
CA LEU A 279 9.70 5.29 -4.81
C LEU A 279 9.67 3.78 -4.51
N MET A 280 8.79 3.32 -3.63
CA MET A 280 8.61 1.88 -3.38
C MET A 280 8.10 1.14 -4.61
N VAL A 281 7.19 1.72 -5.39
CA VAL A 281 6.70 1.11 -6.63
C VAL A 281 7.83 0.90 -7.63
N PHE A 282 8.78 1.83 -7.72
CA PHE A 282 9.94 1.65 -8.60
C PHE A 282 10.79 0.41 -8.26
N MET A 283 10.72 -0.11 -7.03
CA MET A 283 11.41 -1.37 -6.66
C MET A 283 10.69 -2.63 -7.17
N THR A 284 9.44 -2.51 -7.57
CA THR A 284 8.60 -3.66 -7.96
C THR A 284 8.26 -3.69 -9.46
N VAL A 285 8.59 -2.63 -10.18
CA VAL A 285 8.33 -2.52 -11.63
C VAL A 285 9.62 -2.60 -12.44
N PRO A 286 9.54 -3.00 -13.72
CA PRO A 286 10.69 -2.95 -14.61
C PRO A 286 11.27 -1.55 -14.73
N ILE A 287 12.56 -1.42 -14.46
CA ILE A 287 13.33 -0.16 -14.56
C ILE A 287 14.43 -0.38 -15.60
N GLU A 288 14.60 0.56 -16.52
CA GLU A 288 15.65 0.50 -17.54
C GLU A 288 17.05 0.71 -16.95
N ASN A 289 17.17 1.57 -15.93
CA ASN A 289 18.44 1.92 -15.29
C ASN A 289 18.38 1.71 -13.77
N PRO A 290 18.36 0.44 -13.33
CA PRO A 290 18.33 0.10 -11.90
C PRO A 290 19.56 0.61 -11.16
N GLU A 291 20.72 0.76 -11.82
CA GLU A 291 21.92 1.34 -11.26
C GLU A 291 21.73 2.76 -10.75
N PHE A 292 20.93 3.59 -11.42
CA PHE A 292 20.61 4.94 -10.96
C PHE A 292 19.85 4.90 -9.63
N TYR A 293 18.87 3.98 -9.53
CA TYR A 293 18.05 3.82 -8.33
C TYR A 293 18.90 3.30 -7.16
N GLU A 294 19.77 2.32 -7.40
CA GLU A 294 20.70 1.83 -6.38
C GLU A 294 21.64 2.93 -5.90
N GLN A 295 22.23 3.71 -6.79
CA GLN A 295 23.05 4.87 -6.43
C GLN A 295 22.27 5.90 -5.62
N PHE A 296 20.97 6.13 -5.97
CA PHE A 296 20.10 7.04 -5.24
C PHE A 296 19.93 6.60 -3.78
N LEU A 297 19.82 5.32 -3.49
CA LEU A 297 19.67 4.80 -2.13
C LEU A 297 20.93 4.99 -1.26
N PHE A 298 22.10 5.12 -1.83
CA PHE A 298 23.34 5.38 -1.10
C PHE A 298 23.59 6.86 -0.75
N ARG A 299 22.80 7.77 -1.29
CA ARG A 299 22.98 9.21 -1.03
C ARG A 299 22.36 9.60 0.31
N PHE A 300 23.09 10.41 1.08
CA PHE A 300 22.58 10.91 2.36
C PHE A 300 21.32 11.76 2.21
N GLU A 301 21.22 12.56 1.14
CA GLU A 301 20.05 13.42 0.87
C GLU A 301 18.77 12.62 0.70
N THR A 302 18.87 11.36 0.32
CA THR A 302 17.72 10.47 0.10
C THR A 302 17.30 9.70 1.36
N SER A 303 18.07 9.78 2.44
CA SER A 303 17.79 9.07 3.69
C SER A 303 16.43 9.45 4.31
N ILE A 304 15.96 10.68 4.07
CA ILE A 304 14.64 11.13 4.53
C ILE A 304 13.49 10.31 3.91
N PHE A 305 13.65 9.88 2.66
CA PHE A 305 12.64 9.05 1.95
C PHE A 305 12.71 7.60 2.40
N GLN A 306 13.90 7.12 2.76
CA GLN A 306 14.10 5.77 3.31
C GLN A 306 13.51 5.64 4.72
N ASN A 307 13.44 6.75 5.47
CA ASN A 307 12.87 6.80 6.81
C ASN A 307 11.40 7.29 6.83
N GLY A 308 10.58 6.84 5.90
CA GLY A 308 9.16 7.19 5.81
C GLY A 308 8.39 6.94 7.11
N SER A 309 8.86 6.03 7.99
CA SER A 309 8.32 5.80 9.33
C SER A 309 8.33 7.05 10.22
N LEU A 310 9.29 7.96 10.06
CA LEU A 310 9.32 9.22 10.81
C LEU A 310 8.18 10.15 10.42
N VAL A 311 7.85 10.20 9.13
CA VAL A 311 6.71 10.99 8.62
C VAL A 311 5.41 10.48 9.19
N ILE A 312 5.25 9.16 9.27
CA ILE A 312 4.05 8.51 9.82
C ILE A 312 3.89 8.81 11.31
N GLN A 313 4.97 8.87 12.09
CA GLN A 313 4.91 9.21 13.51
C GLN A 313 4.32 10.61 13.77
N ILE A 314 4.54 11.57 12.87
CA ILE A 314 3.95 12.91 12.97
C ILE A 314 2.41 12.81 12.95
N PHE A 315 1.84 11.97 12.09
CA PHE A 315 0.40 11.78 12.04
C PHE A 315 -0.16 11.14 13.31
N PHE A 316 0.55 10.17 13.90
CA PHE A 316 0.13 9.56 15.18
C PHE A 316 0.13 10.58 16.32
N VAL A 317 1.19 11.40 16.40
CA VAL A 317 1.28 12.47 17.42
C VAL A 317 0.15 13.48 17.25
N MET A 318 -0.13 13.93 16.02
CA MET A 318 -1.22 14.84 15.72
C MET A 318 -2.58 14.22 16.08
N SER A 319 -2.78 12.95 15.76
CA SER A 319 -4.01 12.21 16.08
C SER A 319 -4.26 12.16 17.58
N GLY A 320 -3.26 11.78 18.36
CA GLY A 320 -3.34 11.73 19.82
C GLY A 320 -3.54 13.10 20.47
N PHE A 321 -2.81 14.13 20.00
CA PHE A 321 -2.96 15.49 20.49
C PHE A 321 -4.37 16.05 20.28
N LEU A 322 -4.88 15.93 19.06
CA LEU A 322 -6.22 16.42 18.72
C LEU A 322 -7.31 15.66 19.45
N LEU A 323 -7.14 14.35 19.66
CA LEU A 323 -8.06 13.57 20.49
C LEU A 323 -8.10 14.10 21.91
N TYR A 324 -6.95 14.26 22.57
CA TYR A 324 -6.87 14.73 23.95
C TYR A 324 -7.48 16.13 24.13
N VAL A 325 -7.15 17.05 23.25
CA VAL A 325 -7.68 18.42 23.31
C VAL A 325 -9.18 18.47 23.08
N ASN A 326 -9.69 17.75 22.08
CA ASN A 326 -11.13 17.67 21.83
C ASN A 326 -11.89 17.03 23.01
N PHE A 327 -11.31 15.97 23.57
CA PHE A 327 -11.89 15.28 24.72
C PHE A 327 -11.94 16.17 25.96
N THR A 328 -10.88 16.95 26.19
CA THR A 328 -10.78 17.89 27.31
C THR A 328 -11.73 19.08 27.13
N LYS A 329 -11.80 19.69 25.94
CA LYS A 329 -12.67 20.84 25.67
C LYS A 329 -14.15 20.51 25.74
N ARG A 330 -14.55 19.32 25.26
CA ARG A 330 -15.95 18.89 25.27
C ARG A 330 -16.45 18.47 26.66
N GLN A 331 -15.56 18.38 27.65
CA GLN A 331 -15.88 17.96 29.04
C GLN A 331 -16.74 16.67 29.04
N GLN A 332 -16.42 15.73 28.18
CA GLN A 332 -17.24 14.52 27.98
C GLN A 332 -17.29 13.63 29.22
N ILE A 333 -16.26 13.73 30.07
CA ILE A 333 -16.20 13.04 31.37
C ILE A 333 -15.83 14.05 32.47
N GLN A 334 -16.59 14.05 33.52
CA GLN A 334 -16.33 14.80 34.73
C GLN A 334 -15.83 13.87 35.85
N PRO A 335 -15.14 14.35 36.88
CA PRO A 335 -14.60 13.53 37.99
C PRO A 335 -15.63 12.65 38.72
N LYS A 336 -16.93 12.96 38.56
CA LYS A 336 -18.05 12.20 39.17
C LYS A 336 -18.80 11.31 38.16
N THR A 337 -18.32 11.19 36.95
CA THR A 337 -18.98 10.38 35.88
C THR A 337 -18.95 8.90 36.24
N GLY A 338 -20.10 8.24 36.21
CA GLY A 338 -20.22 6.83 36.51
C GLY A 338 -19.56 5.94 35.44
N THR A 339 -19.18 4.72 35.81
CA THR A 339 -18.49 3.78 34.92
C THR A 339 -19.28 3.47 33.63
N LEU A 340 -20.59 3.34 33.73
CA LEU A 340 -21.47 3.10 32.56
C LEU A 340 -21.46 4.27 31.57
N GLU A 341 -21.40 5.49 32.05
CA GLU A 341 -21.30 6.69 31.21
C GLU A 341 -19.94 6.73 30.49
N CYS A 342 -18.86 6.38 31.22
CA CYS A 342 -17.53 6.27 30.59
C CYS A 342 -17.53 5.25 29.44
N ILE A 343 -18.12 4.08 29.65
CA ILE A 343 -18.26 3.05 28.62
C ILE A 343 -19.12 3.57 27.44
N ALA A 344 -20.21 4.24 27.70
CA ALA A 344 -21.06 4.82 26.66
C ALA A 344 -20.33 5.88 25.83
N VAL A 345 -19.53 6.75 26.49
CA VAL A 345 -18.69 7.74 25.80
C VAL A 345 -17.63 7.05 24.95
N TYR A 346 -16.97 6.01 25.49
CA TYR A 346 -15.99 5.22 24.72
C TYR A 346 -16.61 4.69 23.43
N PHE A 347 -17.69 3.93 23.53
CA PHE A 347 -18.33 3.34 22.35
C PHE A 347 -18.85 4.39 21.36
N ARG A 348 -19.35 5.53 21.84
CA ARG A 348 -19.78 6.63 20.97
C ARG A 348 -18.63 7.22 20.17
N VAL A 349 -17.52 7.54 20.84
CA VAL A 349 -16.35 8.17 20.21
C VAL A 349 -15.66 7.18 19.26
N PHE A 350 -15.53 5.92 19.69
CA PHE A 350 -15.00 4.82 18.86
C PHE A 350 -15.84 4.61 17.60
N SER A 351 -17.16 4.42 17.76
CA SER A 351 -18.09 4.19 16.64
C SER A 351 -18.07 5.34 15.65
N TYR A 352 -18.04 6.58 16.14
CA TYR A 352 -17.94 7.74 15.26
C TYR A 352 -16.70 7.71 14.38
N ARG A 353 -15.54 7.37 14.94
CA ARG A 353 -14.29 7.24 14.17
C ARG A 353 -14.35 6.04 13.23
N TYR A 354 -14.79 4.89 13.71
CA TYR A 354 -14.92 3.67 12.93
C TYR A 354 -15.78 3.89 11.68
N PHE A 355 -17.02 4.36 11.85
CA PHE A 355 -17.95 4.61 10.75
C PHE A 355 -17.53 5.77 9.84
N ARG A 356 -16.67 6.66 10.30
CA ARG A 356 -16.09 7.71 9.46
C ARG A 356 -15.01 7.15 8.52
N LEU A 357 -14.21 6.19 8.96
CA LEU A 357 -13.10 5.62 8.18
C LEU A 357 -13.56 4.45 7.28
N LEU A 358 -14.52 3.67 7.75
CA LEU A 358 -14.95 2.43 7.10
C LEU A 358 -15.40 2.59 5.63
N PRO A 359 -16.18 3.60 5.22
CA PRO A 359 -16.64 3.70 3.83
C PRO A 359 -15.51 3.89 2.83
N SER A 360 -14.53 4.73 3.14
CA SER A 360 -13.37 4.94 2.26
C SER A 360 -12.47 3.71 2.20
N LEU A 361 -12.31 3.00 3.32
CA LEU A 361 -11.56 1.75 3.38
C LEU A 361 -12.25 0.64 2.56
N LEU A 362 -13.56 0.49 2.69
CA LEU A 362 -14.33 -0.47 1.88
C LEU A 362 -14.27 -0.15 0.39
N ALA A 363 -14.33 1.13 0.02
CA ALA A 363 -14.18 1.55 -1.37
C ALA A 363 -12.80 1.16 -1.93
N LEU A 364 -11.72 1.33 -1.15
CA LEU A 364 -10.37 0.92 -1.54
C LEU A 364 -10.27 -0.62 -1.69
N ILE A 365 -10.79 -1.38 -0.72
CA ILE A 365 -10.78 -2.85 -0.77
C ILE A 365 -11.53 -3.37 -2.00
N LEU A 366 -12.71 -2.84 -2.26
CA LEU A 366 -13.51 -3.22 -3.43
C LEU A 366 -12.83 -2.79 -4.73
N PHE A 367 -12.25 -1.60 -4.80
CA PHE A 367 -11.50 -1.13 -5.95
C PHE A 367 -10.34 -2.07 -6.30
N ASN A 368 -9.50 -2.41 -5.31
CA ASN A 368 -8.37 -3.32 -5.51
C ASN A 368 -8.83 -4.75 -5.80
N GLY A 369 -9.91 -5.20 -5.16
CA GLY A 369 -10.46 -6.54 -5.38
C GLY A 369 -11.19 -6.73 -6.71
N THR A 370 -11.51 -5.66 -7.45
CA THR A 370 -12.35 -5.73 -8.66
C THR A 370 -11.78 -4.96 -9.84
N LEU A 371 -11.73 -3.63 -9.74
CA LEU A 371 -11.47 -2.75 -10.87
C LEU A 371 -9.98 -2.66 -11.22
N LEU A 372 -9.09 -2.64 -10.23
CA LEU A 372 -7.66 -2.36 -10.41
C LEU A 372 -7.01 -3.23 -11.50
N VAL A 373 -7.25 -4.54 -11.47
CA VAL A 373 -6.68 -5.50 -12.42
C VAL A 373 -7.11 -5.25 -13.87
N ARG A 374 -8.24 -4.55 -14.06
CA ARG A 374 -8.86 -4.30 -15.38
C ARG A 374 -8.54 -2.92 -15.95
N LEU A 375 -7.85 -2.06 -15.21
CA LEU A 375 -7.60 -0.69 -15.66
C LEU A 375 -6.61 -0.63 -16.83
N GLN A 376 -5.69 -1.57 -16.90
CA GLN A 376 -4.67 -1.62 -17.94
C GLN A 376 -4.31 -3.06 -18.31
N ASN A 377 -3.63 -3.21 -19.45
CA ASN A 377 -2.99 -4.42 -19.91
C ASN A 377 -1.49 -4.17 -20.07
N GLY A 378 -0.70 -5.23 -19.97
CA GLY A 378 0.73 -5.13 -20.17
C GLY A 378 1.47 -6.30 -19.53
N PRO A 379 2.74 -6.48 -19.88
CA PRO A 379 3.52 -7.65 -19.45
C PRO A 379 3.73 -7.76 -17.95
N PHE A 380 3.62 -6.63 -17.21
CA PHE A 380 3.80 -6.57 -15.75
C PHE A 380 2.55 -6.13 -14.98
N TRP A 381 1.48 -5.73 -15.66
CA TRP A 381 0.29 -5.22 -14.98
C TRP A 381 -0.36 -6.27 -14.08
N ARG A 382 -0.48 -7.47 -14.61
CA ARG A 382 -1.06 -8.60 -13.89
C ARG A 382 -0.18 -9.03 -12.69
N HIS A 383 1.14 -8.99 -12.83
CA HIS A 383 2.10 -9.22 -11.74
C HIS A 383 1.83 -8.29 -10.54
N LEU A 384 1.59 -7.01 -10.79
CA LEU A 384 1.39 -6.01 -9.75
C LEU A 384 0.00 -6.07 -9.11
N THR A 385 -1.02 -6.46 -9.87
CA THR A 385 -2.43 -6.25 -9.48
C THR A 385 -3.16 -7.53 -9.10
N GLU A 386 -2.74 -8.70 -9.57
CA GLU A 386 -3.42 -9.96 -9.29
C GLU A 386 -3.29 -10.36 -7.81
N ALA A 387 -2.14 -10.15 -7.20
CA ALA A 387 -1.94 -10.37 -5.77
C ALA A 387 -2.91 -9.53 -4.93
N GLU A 388 -3.02 -8.24 -5.23
CA GLU A 388 -3.96 -7.34 -4.56
C GLU A 388 -5.40 -7.81 -4.74
N ARG A 389 -5.79 -8.22 -5.95
CA ARG A 389 -7.12 -8.76 -6.23
C ARG A 389 -7.42 -9.98 -5.37
N VAL A 390 -6.50 -10.94 -5.31
CA VAL A 390 -6.68 -12.19 -4.54
C VAL A 390 -6.74 -11.90 -3.05
N PHE A 391 -5.83 -11.10 -2.53
CA PHE A 391 -5.78 -10.81 -1.10
C PHE A 391 -6.92 -9.91 -0.63
N CYS A 392 -7.34 -8.95 -1.43
CA CYS A 392 -8.51 -8.13 -1.10
C CYS A 392 -9.82 -8.94 -1.09
N ARG A 393 -9.94 -9.98 -1.91
CA ARG A 393 -11.12 -10.86 -1.93
C ARG A 393 -11.14 -11.88 -0.79
N SER A 394 -9.97 -12.37 -0.35
CA SER A 394 -9.88 -13.39 0.70
C SER A 394 -9.71 -12.80 2.09
N ASN A 395 -8.94 -11.73 2.23
CA ASN A 395 -8.47 -11.21 3.52
C ASN A 395 -8.97 -9.79 3.85
N TRP A 396 -10.03 -9.31 3.16
CA TRP A 396 -10.67 -8.01 3.40
C TRP A 396 -11.02 -7.74 4.86
N TRP A 397 -11.33 -8.77 5.63
CA TRP A 397 -11.71 -8.69 7.02
C TRP A 397 -10.58 -8.13 7.92
N LYS A 398 -9.31 -8.39 7.58
CA LYS A 398 -8.16 -7.83 8.31
C LYS A 398 -8.19 -6.29 8.31
N ASN A 399 -8.60 -5.70 7.21
CA ASN A 399 -8.76 -4.26 7.06
C ASN A 399 -9.95 -3.72 7.83
N VAL A 400 -11.10 -4.39 7.72
CA VAL A 400 -12.35 -3.99 8.39
C VAL A 400 -12.20 -4.03 9.92
N PHE A 401 -11.49 -5.02 10.45
CA PHE A 401 -11.20 -5.11 11.89
C PHE A 401 -9.96 -4.30 12.32
N PHE A 402 -9.31 -3.57 11.42
CA PHE A 402 -8.12 -2.76 11.72
C PHE A 402 -6.97 -3.55 12.36
N VAL A 403 -6.73 -4.79 11.90
CA VAL A 403 -5.67 -5.69 12.40
C VAL A 403 -4.57 -5.97 11.37
N THR A 404 -4.55 -5.26 10.26
CA THR A 404 -3.58 -5.43 9.17
C THR A 404 -2.13 -5.24 9.61
N ASN A 405 -1.86 -4.38 10.59
CA ASN A 405 -0.52 -4.16 11.14
C ASN A 405 0.06 -5.38 11.88
N HIS A 406 -0.77 -6.30 12.36
CA HIS A 406 -0.35 -7.55 13.02
C HIS A 406 -0.29 -8.74 12.05
N MET A 407 -0.98 -8.64 10.92
CA MET A 407 -1.14 -9.72 9.95
C MET A 407 -0.82 -9.20 8.54
N LEU A 408 0.42 -8.73 8.34
CA LEU A 408 0.85 -8.12 7.09
C LEU A 408 0.90 -9.10 5.93
N GLU A 409 1.20 -10.37 6.21
CA GLU A 409 1.22 -11.41 5.19
C GLU A 409 -0.17 -11.55 4.55
N ASP A 410 -0.19 -11.56 3.23
CA ASP A 410 -1.42 -11.67 2.43
C ASP A 410 -2.49 -10.60 2.76
N SER A 411 -2.09 -9.43 3.20
CA SER A 411 -3.04 -8.35 3.50
C SER A 411 -3.48 -7.62 2.24
N CYS A 412 -4.77 -7.30 2.17
CA CYS A 412 -5.30 -6.40 1.15
C CYS A 412 -4.72 -5.00 1.38
N SER A 413 -4.18 -4.41 0.32
CA SER A 413 -3.66 -3.05 0.36
C SER A 413 -2.70 -2.83 1.52
N HIS A 414 -1.49 -3.34 1.38
CA HIS A 414 -0.47 -3.36 2.43
C HIS A 414 -0.31 -2.01 3.17
N GLN A 415 -0.49 -0.90 2.47
CA GLN A 415 -0.41 0.47 3.02
C GLN A 415 -1.42 0.73 4.14
N THR A 416 -2.48 -0.07 4.24
CA THR A 416 -3.53 0.09 5.26
C THR A 416 -3.10 -0.33 6.66
N TRP A 417 -1.89 -0.91 6.82
CA TRP A 417 -1.31 -1.21 8.14
C TRP A 417 -1.28 0.02 9.06
N TYR A 418 -1.01 1.20 8.47
CA TYR A 418 -1.04 2.47 9.18
C TYR A 418 -2.40 2.75 9.82
N LEU A 419 -3.48 2.48 9.09
CA LEU A 419 -4.84 2.72 9.55
C LEU A 419 -5.20 1.82 10.74
N GLY A 420 -4.73 0.55 10.72
CA GLY A 420 -4.84 -0.37 11.85
C GLY A 420 -4.11 0.16 13.09
N ALA A 421 -2.86 0.55 12.93
CA ALA A 421 -2.04 1.11 14.02
C ALA A 421 -2.64 2.42 14.57
N ASP A 422 -3.12 3.33 13.71
CA ASP A 422 -3.75 4.58 14.13
C ASP A 422 -5.05 4.34 14.92
N MET A 423 -5.85 3.36 14.52
CA MET A 423 -7.07 3.02 15.24
C MET A 423 -6.78 2.43 16.62
N GLN A 424 -5.81 1.53 16.74
CA GLN A 424 -5.40 0.92 18.00
C GLN A 424 -4.78 1.95 18.97
N LEU A 425 -3.93 2.85 18.45
CA LEU A 425 -3.37 3.95 19.22
C LEU A 425 -4.47 4.91 19.70
N PHE A 426 -5.44 5.18 18.84
CA PHE A 426 -6.59 6.01 19.20
C PHE A 426 -7.39 5.40 20.36
N GLU A 427 -7.66 4.10 20.34
CA GLU A 427 -8.33 3.39 21.43
C GLU A 427 -7.53 3.49 22.73
N LEU A 428 -6.23 3.26 22.67
CA LEU A 428 -5.34 3.35 23.82
C LEU A 428 -5.36 4.76 24.43
N PHE A 429 -5.23 5.81 23.61
CA PHE A 429 -5.29 7.20 24.07
C PHE A 429 -6.66 7.59 24.60
N LEU A 430 -7.73 7.05 24.04
CA LEU A 430 -9.09 7.28 24.50
C LEU A 430 -9.28 6.69 25.91
N ILE A 431 -8.85 5.45 26.13
CA ILE A 431 -8.89 4.78 27.45
C ILE A 431 -8.03 5.56 28.46
N ALA A 432 -6.80 5.93 28.11
CA ALA A 432 -5.91 6.70 28.97
C ALA A 432 -6.51 8.07 29.36
N SER A 433 -7.11 8.77 28.39
CA SER A 433 -7.76 10.07 28.64
C SER A 433 -9.00 9.96 29.54
N GLN A 434 -9.69 8.83 29.50
CA GLN A 434 -10.81 8.56 30.41
C GLN A 434 -10.33 8.22 31.82
N ALA A 435 -9.23 7.44 31.93
CA ALA A 435 -8.63 7.09 33.21
C ALA A 435 -8.09 8.33 33.98
N ASP A 436 -7.49 9.28 33.25
CA ASP A 436 -6.97 10.52 33.83
C ASP A 436 -8.07 11.41 34.43
N LYS A 437 -9.26 11.43 33.85
CA LYS A 437 -10.39 12.27 34.30
C LYS A 437 -11.40 11.57 35.18
N GLY A 438 -11.50 10.26 35.14
CA GLY A 438 -12.34 9.46 36.02
C GLY A 438 -11.57 8.96 37.24
N ASN A 439 -12.26 8.66 38.36
CA ASN A 439 -11.68 8.04 39.56
C ASN A 439 -11.08 6.61 39.29
N LEU A 440 -10.82 6.22 38.05
CA LEU A 440 -10.13 5.02 37.69
C LEU A 440 -8.61 5.05 37.99
N HIS A 441 -8.12 6.17 38.56
CA HIS A 441 -6.73 6.31 38.98
C HIS A 441 -6.29 5.20 39.97
N ASN A 442 -7.20 4.69 40.79
CA ASN A 442 -6.89 3.58 41.70
C ASN A 442 -6.80 2.20 41.04
N THR A 443 -7.39 2.01 39.86
CA THR A 443 -7.37 0.69 39.17
C THR A 443 -6.18 0.57 38.24
N PHE A 444 -5.69 1.67 37.68
CA PHE A 444 -4.50 1.67 36.79
C PHE A 444 -3.17 1.81 37.54
N SER A 445 -3.18 2.33 38.77
CA SER A 445 -1.97 2.42 39.61
C SER A 445 -1.43 1.05 40.03
N THR A 446 -2.26 -0.01 39.97
CA THR A 446 -1.84 -1.40 40.23
C THR A 446 -1.37 -2.14 38.98
N CYS A 447 -1.60 -1.60 37.80
CA CYS A 447 -1.05 -2.15 36.55
C CYS A 447 0.27 -1.45 36.22
N HIS A 448 1.31 -1.76 36.98
CA HIS A 448 2.70 -1.48 36.61
C HIS A 448 3.05 -2.30 35.37
N CYS A 449 2.51 -1.88 34.22
CA CYS A 449 2.78 -2.54 32.95
C CYS A 449 3.96 -1.87 32.24
N SER A 450 5.17 -1.93 32.86
CA SER A 450 6.41 -1.71 32.12
C SER A 450 6.58 -2.75 31.00
N THR A 451 6.02 -3.96 31.18
CA THR A 451 6.00 -5.04 30.20
C THR A 451 5.03 -4.80 29.05
N CYS A 452 3.84 -4.24 29.28
CA CYS A 452 2.93 -3.87 28.16
C CYS A 452 3.49 -2.74 27.29
N TYR A 453 4.24 -1.81 27.88
CA TYR A 453 4.82 -0.70 27.11
C TYR A 453 6.01 -1.13 26.26
N THR A 454 6.79 -2.08 26.72
CA THR A 454 7.89 -2.67 25.95
C THR A 454 7.40 -3.60 24.84
N ASP A 455 6.33 -4.35 25.09
CA ASP A 455 5.73 -5.25 24.07
C ASP A 455 4.97 -4.48 22.99
N LEU A 456 4.30 -3.37 23.33
CA LEU A 456 3.70 -2.45 22.36
C LEU A 456 4.76 -1.69 21.55
N ARG A 457 5.92 -1.35 22.14
CA ARG A 457 7.06 -0.79 21.42
C ARG A 457 7.64 -1.79 20.41
N PHE A 458 7.71 -3.07 20.79
CA PHE A 458 8.24 -4.12 19.92
C PHE A 458 7.27 -4.52 18.80
N ARG A 459 5.95 -4.47 19.00
CA ARG A 459 4.97 -4.91 18.01
C ARG A 459 4.38 -3.80 17.14
N ALA A 460 4.28 -2.58 17.63
CA ALA A 460 3.67 -1.48 16.87
C ALA A 460 4.63 -0.65 16.02
N GLY A 461 5.95 -0.72 16.27
CA GLY A 461 6.91 0.24 15.67
C GLY A 461 8.07 -0.37 14.90
N TRP A 462 8.31 -1.69 14.97
CA TRP A 462 9.59 -2.24 14.50
C TRP A 462 9.51 -3.43 13.57
N TYR A 463 8.31 -3.84 13.18
CA TYR A 463 8.13 -4.66 11.98
C TYR A 463 7.74 -3.78 10.79
N LEU A 464 8.53 -2.77 10.50
CA LEU A 464 8.86 -2.53 9.12
C LEU A 464 9.80 -3.67 8.75
N PRO A 465 9.46 -4.54 7.81
CA PRO A 465 10.45 -5.38 7.15
C PRO A 465 11.35 -4.45 6.33
N TYR A 466 12.23 -3.74 7.01
CA TYR A 466 13.38 -3.08 6.39
C TYR A 466 14.48 -4.13 6.16
N SER A 467 14.05 -5.35 5.91
CA SER A 467 14.93 -6.41 5.48
C SER A 467 14.51 -6.80 4.09
N SER A 468 15.32 -6.39 3.18
CA SER A 468 15.32 -6.72 1.76
C SER A 468 14.26 -5.98 0.93
N GLY A 469 14.70 -5.25 -0.09
CA GLY A 469 13.86 -4.66 -1.13
C GLY A 469 13.09 -5.69 -1.96
N VAL A 470 12.84 -6.84 -1.38
CA VAL A 470 12.01 -7.94 -1.85
C VAL A 470 11.03 -8.37 -0.75
N GLY A 471 11.01 -7.67 0.38
CA GLY A 471 10.12 -7.99 1.50
C GLY A 471 8.66 -7.57 1.32
N PHE A 472 8.31 -6.92 0.23
CA PHE A 472 6.91 -6.79 -0.19
C PHE A 472 6.38 -8.09 -0.79
N TYR A 473 7.26 -8.84 -1.39
CA TYR A 473 7.08 -10.24 -1.74
C TYR A 473 8.34 -10.93 -1.23
N LYS A 474 8.24 -11.90 -0.34
CA LYS A 474 9.31 -12.86 -0.09
C LYS A 474 9.58 -13.62 -1.40
N LEU A 475 10.04 -12.91 -2.40
CA LEU A 475 10.45 -13.38 -3.72
C LEU A 475 11.95 -13.31 -3.83
#